data_5e19d2aac9bedf016e58e59a82e167b3
#
_entry.id   5e19d2aac9bedf016e58e59a82e167b3
#
_cell.length_a   1.000
_cell.length_b   1.000
_cell.length_c   1.000
_cell.angle_alpha   90.00
_cell.angle_beta   90.00
_cell.angle_gamma   90.00
#
_symmetry.space_group_name_H-M   'P 1'
#
loop_
_entity.id
_entity.type
_entity.pdbx_description
1 polymer ?
#
loop_
_entity_poly.entity_id
_entity_poly.type
_entity_poly.pdbx_seq_one_letter_code
_entity_poly.pdbx_strand_id
1 'polypeptide(L)'
;MTKDLIKLLIIEYQAYVTQVELVHRDVELMDGLNYVFVGLRHAGKSYLMYQRIAQLLEQGHKREEILYFNFEDDRIDSLDVTDLDLIKTCYEEMYDSRPIFFLDEVQLVDRWEKFARRLADQKYQVYITGSNAKMLSSEIATTLGGRYMIHEVYPYSFAEYLKASGIDVKAKNALYAYAKDIVRLSNIYFQHGGLPETVGMKEPRSWMSNLFSKIFFGDLVARYKIRNDYALRVMIRKMAESVKQPLSYSRIASIVSSTGKKLSTDATIDYVGYMADTWLILPYENLFGKLQDKESNRKYYFTDNGLLHLFLVDADTSLLENIVAITLRRKYGDGSYFWNSRNAEVDFVIPEEELAIQVSYSMADPDTFRRETDGLIKLSSVQNVKRMIVVTKDEEDIVEKDGCRIEIIPLWKWLLEF
;
A
#
# COMPACT_ATOMS: atom_id res chain seq x y z
N MET A 1 -28.33 12.32 12.59
CA MET A 1 -27.91 11.53 13.79
C MET A 1 -28.39 12.17 15.08
N THR A 2 -28.72 11.41 16.17
CA THR A 2 -29.15 11.97 17.46
C THR A 2 -27.97 12.25 18.37
N LYS A 3 -28.06 13.27 19.25
CA LYS A 3 -27.01 13.57 20.23
C LYS A 3 -26.73 12.38 21.17
N ASP A 4 -27.77 11.67 21.60
CA ASP A 4 -27.62 10.54 22.52
C ASP A 4 -26.85 9.38 21.89
N LEU A 5 -27.10 9.09 20.61
CA LEU A 5 -26.33 8.07 19.88
C LEU A 5 -24.86 8.51 19.73
N ILE A 6 -24.58 9.77 19.39
CA ILE A 6 -23.20 10.27 19.27
C ILE A 6 -22.47 10.13 20.60
N LYS A 7 -23.07 10.55 21.71
CA LYS A 7 -22.46 10.44 23.04
C LYS A 7 -22.19 8.99 23.44
N LEU A 8 -23.13 8.09 23.13
CA LEU A 8 -22.94 6.67 23.35
C LEU A 8 -21.75 6.12 22.55
N LEU A 9 -21.69 6.44 21.24
CA LEU A 9 -20.59 6.03 20.37
C LEU A 9 -19.24 6.54 20.86
N ILE A 10 -19.14 7.79 21.29
CA ILE A 10 -17.91 8.36 21.84
C ILE A 10 -17.43 7.53 23.04
N ILE A 11 -18.30 7.20 23.99
CA ILE A 11 -17.97 6.41 25.19
C ILE A 11 -17.52 4.98 24.80
N GLU A 12 -18.28 4.33 23.92
CA GLU A 12 -17.98 2.97 23.47
C GLU A 12 -16.64 2.90 22.75
N TYR A 13 -16.37 3.84 21.83
CA TYR A 13 -15.12 3.90 21.13
C TYR A 13 -13.92 4.20 22.04
N GLN A 14 -14.06 5.12 23.00
CA GLN A 14 -13.02 5.36 24.00
C GLN A 14 -12.70 4.11 24.83
N ALA A 15 -13.70 3.29 25.13
CA ALA A 15 -13.49 2.02 25.81
C ALA A 15 -12.79 0.99 24.91
N TYR A 16 -13.24 0.88 23.65
CA TYR A 16 -12.74 -0.08 22.67
C TYR A 16 -11.27 0.17 22.32
N VAL A 17 -10.91 1.39 21.90
CA VAL A 17 -9.56 1.69 21.39
C VAL A 17 -8.45 1.52 22.43
N THR A 18 -8.80 1.52 23.72
CA THR A 18 -7.81 1.30 24.81
C THR A 18 -7.58 -0.17 25.14
N GLN A 19 -8.37 -1.10 24.54
CA GLN A 19 -8.31 -2.54 24.81
C GLN A 19 -7.84 -3.37 23.62
N VAL A 20 -7.60 -2.72 22.47
CA VAL A 20 -7.19 -3.40 21.24
C VAL A 20 -5.78 -3.94 21.36
N GLU A 21 -5.60 -5.23 21.09
CA GLU A 21 -4.26 -5.82 20.95
C GLU A 21 -3.60 -5.33 19.65
N LEU A 22 -2.38 -4.86 19.76
CA LEU A 22 -1.65 -4.21 18.69
C LEU A 22 -0.39 -4.98 18.30
N VAL A 23 -0.22 -5.19 17.01
CA VAL A 23 1.10 -5.46 16.43
C VAL A 23 1.73 -4.10 16.10
N HIS A 24 2.68 -3.66 16.92
CA HIS A 24 3.32 -2.37 16.72
C HIS A 24 4.03 -2.31 15.38
N ARG A 25 3.69 -1.30 14.58
CA ARG A 25 4.34 -0.97 13.31
C ARG A 25 5.49 0.00 13.53
N ASP A 26 6.54 -0.14 12.72
CA ASP A 26 7.68 0.77 12.72
C ASP A 26 7.33 2.05 11.95
N VAL A 27 6.46 2.86 12.51
CA VAL A 27 6.02 4.15 11.97
C VAL A 27 6.27 5.22 13.01
N GLU A 28 7.12 6.18 12.67
CA GLU A 28 7.37 7.35 13.50
C GLU A 28 6.45 8.49 13.09
N LEU A 29 5.61 8.93 14.02
CA LEU A 29 4.73 10.08 13.84
C LEU A 29 5.25 11.23 14.72
N MET A 30 5.48 12.38 14.09
CA MET A 30 5.91 13.58 14.82
C MET A 30 4.77 14.15 15.64
N ASP A 31 5.07 14.53 16.88
CA ASP A 31 4.10 15.13 17.79
C ASP A 31 3.64 16.50 17.28
N GLY A 32 2.38 16.82 17.54
CA GLY A 32 1.79 18.11 17.17
C GLY A 32 1.45 18.29 15.69
N LEU A 33 1.71 17.30 14.83
CA LEU A 33 1.29 17.31 13.42
C LEU A 33 -0.02 16.55 13.21
N ASN A 34 -0.76 16.97 12.20
CA ASN A 34 -1.95 16.27 11.73
C ASN A 34 -1.59 15.28 10.63
N TYR A 35 -2.28 14.14 10.58
CA TYR A 35 -2.01 13.08 9.63
C TYR A 35 -3.25 12.61 8.89
N VAL A 36 -3.05 12.27 7.61
CA VAL A 36 -4.01 11.50 6.81
C VAL A 36 -3.38 10.16 6.47
N PHE A 37 -3.93 9.08 7.01
CA PHE A 37 -3.52 7.70 6.70
C PHE A 37 -4.33 7.18 5.53
N VAL A 38 -3.67 6.86 4.44
CA VAL A 38 -4.27 6.34 3.21
C VAL A 38 -3.67 4.99 2.87
N GLY A 39 -4.40 4.18 2.10
CA GLY A 39 -3.88 2.88 1.69
C GLY A 39 -4.99 1.86 1.44
N LEU A 40 -4.59 0.69 1.02
CA LEU A 40 -5.50 -0.42 0.70
C LEU A 40 -6.47 -0.70 1.86
N ARG A 41 -7.69 -1.10 1.53
CA ARG A 41 -8.63 -1.63 2.52
C ARG A 41 -7.99 -2.80 3.29
N HIS A 42 -8.18 -2.86 4.61
CA HIS A 42 -7.55 -3.84 5.50
C HIS A 42 -6.00 -3.78 5.62
N ALA A 43 -5.34 -2.71 5.15
CA ALA A 43 -3.89 -2.54 5.36
C ALA A 43 -3.50 -2.16 6.81
N GLY A 44 -4.48 -1.93 7.70
CA GLY A 44 -4.25 -1.62 9.11
C GLY A 44 -4.25 -0.12 9.45
N LYS A 45 -4.92 0.74 8.65
CA LYS A 45 -5.01 2.19 8.90
C LYS A 45 -5.61 2.52 10.27
N SER A 46 -6.75 1.93 10.62
CA SER A 46 -7.40 2.11 11.93
C SER A 46 -6.51 1.63 13.07
N TYR A 47 -5.81 0.50 12.89
CA TYR A 47 -4.85 -0.01 13.88
C TYR A 47 -3.64 0.91 14.08
N LEU A 48 -3.20 1.63 13.04
CA LEU A 48 -2.18 2.67 13.18
C LEU A 48 -2.70 3.86 14.02
N MET A 49 -3.98 4.22 13.88
CA MET A 49 -4.62 5.19 14.79
C MET A 49 -4.64 4.67 16.24
N TYR A 50 -5.01 3.40 16.47
CA TYR A 50 -5.00 2.80 17.81
C TYR A 50 -3.61 2.78 18.41
N GLN A 51 -2.58 2.47 17.60
CA GLN A 51 -1.18 2.57 18.04
C GLN A 51 -0.84 4.01 18.47
N ARG A 52 -1.27 5.01 17.69
CA ARG A 52 -1.03 6.42 18.06
C ARG A 52 -1.78 6.81 19.33
N ILE A 53 -3.01 6.35 19.50
CA ILE A 53 -3.78 6.56 20.76
C ILE A 53 -3.03 5.95 21.94
N ALA A 54 -2.54 4.72 21.84
CA ALA A 54 -1.77 4.08 22.90
C ALA A 54 -0.53 4.88 23.24
N GLN A 55 0.23 5.37 22.25
CA GLN A 55 1.40 6.23 22.46
C GLN A 55 1.05 7.54 23.20
N LEU A 56 -0.06 8.19 22.82
CA LEU A 56 -0.50 9.42 23.49
C LEU A 56 -0.89 9.16 24.96
N LEU A 57 -1.56 8.05 25.24
CA LEU A 57 -1.89 7.66 26.62
C LEU A 57 -0.62 7.35 27.44
N GLU A 58 0.38 6.69 26.87
CA GLU A 58 1.70 6.47 27.48
C GLU A 58 2.46 7.79 27.73
N GLN A 59 2.26 8.79 26.88
CA GLN A 59 2.79 10.15 27.04
C GLN A 59 2.06 10.97 28.11
N GLY A 60 0.99 10.44 28.71
CA GLY A 60 0.26 11.05 29.82
C GLY A 60 -1.02 11.78 29.43
N HIS A 61 -1.45 11.68 28.17
CA HIS A 61 -2.79 12.15 27.77
C HIS A 61 -3.87 11.31 28.44
N LYS A 62 -5.00 11.93 28.75
CA LYS A 62 -6.14 11.23 29.35
C LYS A 62 -7.02 10.62 28.29
N ARG A 63 -7.70 9.53 28.66
CA ARG A 63 -8.67 8.86 27.76
C ARG A 63 -9.78 9.81 27.29
N GLU A 64 -10.23 10.71 28.17
CA GLU A 64 -11.23 11.72 27.88
C GLU A 64 -10.79 12.72 26.82
N GLU A 65 -9.50 12.87 26.55
CA GLU A 65 -8.96 13.74 25.49
C GLU A 65 -9.03 13.08 24.12
N ILE A 66 -9.29 11.77 24.04
CA ILE A 66 -9.36 11.02 22.78
C ILE A 66 -10.79 11.05 22.24
N LEU A 67 -10.98 11.71 21.10
CA LEU A 67 -12.22 11.65 20.33
C LEU A 67 -12.00 10.79 19.09
N TYR A 68 -12.18 9.48 19.23
CA TYR A 68 -12.20 8.56 18.10
C TYR A 68 -13.63 8.39 17.58
N PHE A 69 -13.81 8.43 16.26
CA PHE A 69 -15.11 8.23 15.63
C PHE A 69 -14.95 7.48 14.30
N ASN A 70 -15.65 6.34 14.17
CA ASN A 70 -15.67 5.53 12.96
C ASN A 70 -16.93 5.82 12.14
N PHE A 71 -16.76 6.32 10.93
CA PHE A 71 -17.84 6.68 10.02
C PHE A 71 -18.40 5.48 9.22
N GLU A 72 -17.80 4.28 9.32
CA GLU A 72 -18.31 3.03 8.73
C GLU A 72 -19.18 2.23 9.74
N ASP A 73 -19.52 2.80 10.89
CA ASP A 73 -20.40 2.14 11.88
C ASP A 73 -21.83 1.99 11.34
N ASP A 74 -22.40 0.80 11.40
CA ASP A 74 -23.70 0.45 10.83
C ASP A 74 -24.91 1.09 11.52
N ARG A 75 -24.70 1.72 12.69
CA ARG A 75 -25.71 2.53 13.39
C ARG A 75 -25.84 3.94 12.81
N ILE A 76 -25.01 4.29 11.82
CA ILE A 76 -24.93 5.60 11.18
C ILE A 76 -25.51 5.49 9.76
N ASP A 77 -26.78 5.85 9.57
CA ASP A 77 -27.48 5.68 8.28
C ASP A 77 -27.04 6.67 7.19
N SER A 78 -26.84 7.95 7.55
CA SER A 78 -26.41 8.99 6.63
C SER A 78 -25.73 10.12 7.38
N LEU A 79 -24.68 10.67 6.81
CA LEU A 79 -23.88 11.73 7.40
C LEU A 79 -23.71 12.89 6.42
N ASP A 80 -23.84 14.10 6.94
CA ASP A 80 -23.42 15.31 6.24
C ASP A 80 -22.39 16.11 7.07
N VAL A 81 -21.87 17.18 6.50
CA VAL A 81 -20.85 18.00 7.17
C VAL A 81 -21.34 18.61 8.49
N THR A 82 -22.65 18.75 8.69
CA THR A 82 -23.24 19.32 9.92
C THR A 82 -23.20 18.31 11.07
N ASP A 83 -23.19 17.01 10.78
CA ASP A 83 -23.01 15.95 11.78
C ASP A 83 -21.61 15.96 12.37
N LEU A 84 -20.58 16.37 11.61
CA LEU A 84 -19.22 16.52 12.13
C LEU A 84 -19.14 17.61 13.22
N ASP A 85 -19.84 18.73 13.03
CA ASP A 85 -19.96 19.77 14.06
C ASP A 85 -20.77 19.30 15.26
N LEU A 86 -21.80 18.48 15.04
CA LEU A 86 -22.59 17.88 16.11
C LEU A 86 -21.77 16.91 16.98
N ILE A 87 -20.90 16.10 16.36
CA ILE A 87 -19.98 15.20 17.09
C ILE A 87 -19.07 16.02 18.01
N LYS A 88 -18.46 17.10 17.49
CA LYS A 88 -17.63 18.01 18.29
C LYS A 88 -18.43 18.63 19.45
N THR A 89 -19.64 19.12 19.18
CA THR A 89 -20.50 19.70 20.21
C THR A 89 -20.88 18.69 21.29
N CYS A 90 -21.22 17.44 20.91
CA CYS A 90 -21.54 16.40 21.87
C CYS A 90 -20.35 16.07 22.79
N TYR A 91 -19.14 16.05 22.23
CA TYR A 91 -17.93 15.86 23.03
C TYR A 91 -17.74 17.01 24.03
N GLU A 92 -17.86 18.27 23.59
CA GLU A 92 -17.73 19.47 24.43
C GLU A 92 -18.82 19.57 25.52
N GLU A 93 -19.99 18.94 25.31
CA GLU A 93 -21.03 18.80 26.35
C GLU A 93 -20.66 17.71 27.41
N MET A 94 -19.77 16.77 27.09
CA MET A 94 -19.40 15.66 27.97
C MET A 94 -18.12 15.94 28.74
N TYR A 95 -17.17 16.65 28.14
CA TYR A 95 -15.82 16.82 28.66
C TYR A 95 -15.35 18.28 28.58
N ASP A 96 -14.67 18.74 29.62
CA ASP A 96 -14.02 20.06 29.64
C ASP A 96 -12.64 20.07 28.95
N SER A 97 -12.11 18.88 28.60
CA SER A 97 -10.82 18.74 27.94
C SER A 97 -10.90 19.01 26.45
N ARG A 98 -9.80 19.49 25.88
CA ARG A 98 -9.68 19.71 24.43
C ARG A 98 -9.45 18.37 23.73
N PRO A 99 -10.28 18.00 22.70
CA PRO A 99 -10.15 16.72 22.02
C PRO A 99 -8.94 16.65 21.08
N ILE A 100 -8.35 15.46 21.02
CA ILE A 100 -7.52 14.98 19.92
C ILE A 100 -8.42 14.14 19.02
N PHE A 101 -8.57 14.53 17.76
CA PHE A 101 -9.51 13.89 16.82
C PHE A 101 -8.88 12.72 16.11
N PHE A 102 -9.60 11.59 16.09
CA PHE A 102 -9.31 10.40 15.28
C PHE A 102 -10.55 10.07 14.46
N LEU A 103 -10.53 10.47 13.19
CA LEU A 103 -11.67 10.37 12.27
C LEU A 103 -11.42 9.22 11.28
N ASP A 104 -12.04 8.07 11.56
CA ASP A 104 -11.80 6.83 10.81
C ASP A 104 -12.81 6.69 9.65
N GLU A 105 -12.31 6.43 8.42
CA GLU A 105 -13.07 6.34 7.16
C GLU A 105 -13.90 7.61 6.86
N VAL A 106 -13.34 8.80 7.16
CA VAL A 106 -14.06 10.10 7.07
C VAL A 106 -14.52 10.46 5.66
N GLN A 107 -13.95 9.86 4.61
CA GLN A 107 -14.38 10.09 3.22
C GLN A 107 -15.83 9.63 2.93
N LEU A 108 -16.48 8.96 3.86
CA LEU A 108 -17.90 8.66 3.79
C LEU A 108 -18.78 9.89 4.04
N VAL A 109 -18.21 10.98 4.57
CA VAL A 109 -18.92 12.25 4.83
C VAL A 109 -18.59 13.25 3.72
N ASP A 110 -19.60 13.75 3.03
CA ASP A 110 -19.40 14.78 2.00
C ASP A 110 -18.79 16.06 2.59
N ARG A 111 -17.78 16.62 1.91
CA ARG A 111 -17.08 17.86 2.29
C ARG A 111 -16.38 17.83 3.65
N TRP A 112 -16.00 16.64 4.12
CA TRP A 112 -15.23 16.43 5.35
C TRP A 112 -13.92 17.26 5.39
N GLU A 113 -13.31 17.51 4.25
CA GLU A 113 -12.05 18.26 4.11
C GLU A 113 -12.16 19.71 4.62
N LYS A 114 -13.36 20.32 4.55
CA LYS A 114 -13.61 21.66 5.09
C LYS A 114 -13.63 21.65 6.61
N PHE A 115 -14.22 20.62 7.20
CA PHE A 115 -14.21 20.42 8.64
C PHE A 115 -12.79 20.16 9.15
N ALA A 116 -12.07 19.24 8.52
CA ALA A 116 -10.68 18.92 8.85
C ALA A 116 -9.78 20.16 8.77
N ARG A 117 -9.90 20.97 7.70
CA ARG A 117 -9.18 22.22 7.57
C ARG A 117 -9.46 23.17 8.74
N ARG A 118 -10.74 23.34 9.10
CA ARG A 118 -11.15 24.22 10.21
C ARG A 118 -10.59 23.75 11.56
N LEU A 119 -10.57 22.44 11.83
CA LEU A 119 -9.94 21.89 13.02
C LEU A 119 -8.45 22.21 13.08
N ALA A 120 -7.73 22.03 11.97
CA ALA A 120 -6.31 22.36 11.90
C ALA A 120 -6.05 23.88 12.07
N ASP A 121 -6.89 24.76 11.48
CA ASP A 121 -6.81 26.21 11.66
C ASP A 121 -7.03 26.61 13.13
N GLN A 122 -7.89 25.89 13.85
CA GLN A 122 -8.16 26.04 15.28
C GLN A 122 -7.08 25.35 16.15
N LYS A 123 -6.03 24.79 15.55
CA LYS A 123 -4.92 24.10 16.25
C LYS A 123 -5.35 22.87 17.05
N TYR A 124 -6.36 22.14 16.57
CA TYR A 124 -6.61 20.79 17.05
C TYR A 124 -5.60 19.83 16.43
N GLN A 125 -5.29 18.77 17.17
CA GLN A 125 -4.54 17.62 16.65
C GLN A 125 -5.53 16.65 16.03
N VAL A 126 -5.29 16.25 14.77
CA VAL A 126 -6.25 15.49 13.98
C VAL A 126 -5.57 14.37 13.21
N TYR A 127 -6.07 13.18 13.36
CA TYR A 127 -5.69 11.98 12.63
C TYR A 127 -6.88 11.49 11.82
N ILE A 128 -6.68 11.23 10.54
CA ILE A 128 -7.73 10.88 9.59
C ILE A 128 -7.35 9.61 8.86
N THR A 129 -8.30 8.69 8.64
CA THR A 129 -8.09 7.59 7.70
C THR A 129 -9.02 7.66 6.51
N GLY A 130 -8.60 7.02 5.43
CA GLY A 130 -9.45 6.73 4.29
C GLY A 130 -8.86 5.68 3.35
N SER A 131 -9.74 4.87 2.80
CA SER A 131 -9.39 3.79 1.87
C SER A 131 -9.29 4.24 0.40
N ASN A 132 -9.26 5.57 0.14
CA ASN A 132 -9.24 6.13 -1.20
C ASN A 132 -8.09 7.11 -1.39
N ALA A 133 -7.23 6.89 -2.40
CA ALA A 133 -6.18 7.83 -2.79
C ALA A 133 -6.73 9.16 -3.34
N LYS A 134 -8.02 9.28 -3.68
CA LYS A 134 -8.66 10.59 -3.90
C LYS A 134 -8.48 11.55 -2.73
N MET A 135 -8.26 11.05 -1.51
CA MET A 135 -7.86 11.89 -0.37
C MET A 135 -6.51 12.59 -0.61
N LEU A 136 -5.71 12.11 -1.57
CA LEU A 136 -4.47 12.73 -2.05
C LEU A 136 -4.69 13.63 -3.27
N SER A 137 -5.94 13.74 -3.79
CA SER A 137 -6.21 14.56 -4.96
C SER A 137 -5.78 16.01 -4.73
N SER A 138 -5.38 16.67 -5.80
CA SER A 138 -4.98 18.08 -5.77
C SER A 138 -6.03 18.99 -5.13
N GLU A 139 -7.31 18.66 -5.28
CA GLU A 139 -8.42 19.37 -4.69
C GLU A 139 -8.43 19.27 -3.16
N ILE A 140 -8.28 18.06 -2.63
CA ILE A 140 -8.22 17.84 -1.17
C ILE A 140 -6.92 18.37 -0.60
N ALA A 141 -5.78 18.12 -1.26
CA ALA A 141 -4.48 18.66 -0.87
C ALA A 141 -4.52 20.20 -0.82
N THR A 142 -5.17 20.84 -1.79
CA THR A 142 -5.37 22.30 -1.82
C THR A 142 -6.27 22.75 -0.67
N THR A 143 -7.37 22.05 -0.40
CA THR A 143 -8.28 22.39 0.69
C THR A 143 -7.63 22.21 2.06
N LEU A 144 -6.90 21.13 2.28
CA LEU A 144 -6.15 20.89 3.51
C LEU A 144 -4.94 21.83 3.64
N GLY A 145 -4.42 22.35 2.52
CA GLY A 145 -3.47 23.45 2.47
C GLY A 145 -2.16 23.20 3.23
N GLY A 146 -1.59 22.01 3.14
CA GLY A 146 -0.33 21.65 3.81
C GLY A 146 -0.41 21.53 5.34
N ARG A 147 -1.60 21.43 5.91
CA ARG A 147 -1.82 21.29 7.37
C ARG A 147 -1.76 19.85 7.85
N TYR A 148 -1.73 18.92 6.94
CA TYR A 148 -1.73 17.48 7.18
C TYR A 148 -0.56 16.82 6.48
N MET A 149 0.11 15.93 7.19
CA MET A 149 1.08 15.00 6.62
C MET A 149 0.34 13.77 6.10
N ILE A 150 0.68 13.34 4.89
CA ILE A 150 0.13 12.13 4.31
C ILE A 150 1.04 10.97 4.68
N HIS A 151 0.44 9.88 5.13
CA HIS A 151 1.15 8.64 5.41
C HIS A 151 0.47 7.47 4.72
N GLU A 152 1.18 6.83 3.80
CA GLU A 152 0.72 5.66 3.08
C GLU A 152 0.86 4.40 3.95
N VAL A 153 -0.24 3.69 4.15
CA VAL A 153 -0.30 2.47 4.95
C VAL A 153 -0.40 1.27 4.04
N TYR A 154 0.69 0.54 3.93
CA TYR A 154 0.78 -0.73 3.20
C TYR A 154 0.40 -1.92 4.09
N PRO A 155 0.03 -3.09 3.52
CA PRO A 155 0.04 -4.36 4.23
C PRO A 155 1.35 -4.55 5.00
N TYR A 156 1.44 -5.46 5.95
CA TYR A 156 2.68 -5.68 6.73
C TYR A 156 3.91 -5.86 5.83
N SER A 157 5.04 -5.27 6.23
CA SER A 157 6.35 -5.67 5.73
C SER A 157 6.66 -7.10 6.18
N PHE A 158 7.67 -7.74 5.61
CA PHE A 158 8.05 -9.07 6.07
C PHE A 158 8.49 -9.08 7.54
N ALA A 159 9.21 -8.04 7.98
CA ALA A 159 9.58 -7.89 9.40
C ALA A 159 8.35 -7.72 10.31
N GLU A 160 7.35 -6.91 9.90
CA GLU A 160 6.09 -6.76 10.63
C GLU A 160 5.28 -8.07 10.62
N TYR A 161 5.27 -8.80 9.49
CA TYR A 161 4.62 -10.11 9.38
C TYR A 161 5.24 -11.16 10.31
N LEU A 162 6.58 -11.19 10.42
CA LEU A 162 7.30 -12.05 11.36
C LEU A 162 6.95 -11.68 12.81
N LYS A 163 6.93 -10.38 13.13
CA LYS A 163 6.54 -9.87 14.45
C LYS A 163 5.10 -10.28 14.81
N ALA A 164 4.15 -10.13 13.86
CA ALA A 164 2.78 -10.60 14.02
C ALA A 164 2.68 -12.12 14.18
N SER A 165 3.67 -12.86 13.67
CA SER A 165 3.79 -14.31 13.83
C SER A 165 4.58 -14.74 15.08
N GLY A 166 4.93 -13.79 15.97
CA GLY A 166 5.64 -14.05 17.22
C GLY A 166 7.18 -14.05 17.12
N ILE A 167 7.76 -13.60 15.98
CA ILE A 167 9.21 -13.52 15.78
C ILE A 167 9.64 -12.08 15.64
N ASP A 168 10.30 -11.54 16.66
CA ASP A 168 10.94 -10.23 16.57
C ASP A 168 12.37 -10.37 16.02
N VAL A 169 12.57 -10.00 14.77
CA VAL A 169 13.87 -10.09 14.08
C VAL A 169 14.91 -9.09 14.61
N LYS A 170 14.49 -8.08 15.35
CA LYS A 170 15.39 -7.11 16.04
C LYS A 170 16.00 -7.70 17.33
N ALA A 171 15.44 -8.80 17.84
CA ALA A 171 15.97 -9.46 19.01
C ALA A 171 17.34 -10.11 18.73
N LYS A 172 18.23 -10.07 19.72
CA LYS A 172 19.59 -10.63 19.58
C LYS A 172 19.55 -12.11 19.15
N ASN A 173 20.26 -12.45 18.10
CA ASN A 173 20.35 -13.80 17.51
C ASN A 173 19.04 -14.36 16.94
N ALA A 174 17.99 -13.56 16.76
CA ALA A 174 16.70 -14.03 16.25
C ALA A 174 16.83 -14.74 14.88
N LEU A 175 17.64 -14.18 13.98
CA LEU A 175 17.88 -14.76 12.64
C LEU A 175 18.46 -16.18 12.68
N TYR A 176 19.26 -16.49 13.70
CA TYR A 176 19.81 -17.84 13.88
C TYR A 176 18.83 -18.76 14.61
N ALA A 177 18.22 -18.26 15.68
CA ALA A 177 17.30 -19.04 16.51
C ALA A 177 16.04 -19.48 15.75
N TYR A 178 15.53 -18.63 14.85
CA TYR A 178 14.28 -18.84 14.10
C TYR A 178 14.51 -19.03 12.58
N ALA A 179 15.75 -19.35 12.14
CA ALA A 179 16.09 -19.42 10.71
C ALA A 179 15.11 -20.27 9.89
N LYS A 180 14.72 -21.47 10.38
CA LYS A 180 13.78 -22.35 9.69
C LYS A 180 12.36 -21.75 9.63
N ASP A 181 11.92 -21.11 10.70
CA ASP A 181 10.60 -20.49 10.74
C ASP A 181 10.55 -19.25 9.85
N ILE A 182 11.61 -18.45 9.82
CA ILE A 182 11.74 -17.27 8.93
C ILE A 182 11.61 -17.71 7.48
N VAL A 183 12.33 -18.73 7.04
CA VAL A 183 12.25 -19.26 5.66
C VAL A 183 10.86 -19.84 5.38
N ARG A 184 10.26 -20.57 6.31
CA ARG A 184 8.89 -21.09 6.16
C ARG A 184 7.87 -19.95 6.04
N LEU A 185 7.95 -18.95 6.90
CA LEU A 185 7.05 -17.79 6.91
C LEU A 185 7.27 -16.90 5.69
N SER A 186 8.51 -16.79 5.17
CA SER A 186 8.78 -16.08 3.93
C SER A 186 8.06 -16.70 2.73
N ASN A 187 7.95 -18.02 2.68
CA ASN A 187 7.19 -18.71 1.62
C ASN A 187 5.68 -18.44 1.74
N ILE A 188 5.14 -18.38 2.95
CA ILE A 188 3.74 -18.04 3.18
C ILE A 188 3.47 -16.58 2.79
N TYR A 189 4.31 -15.67 3.26
CA TYR A 189 4.25 -14.23 2.93
C TYR A 189 4.39 -13.98 1.41
N PHE A 190 5.29 -14.70 0.75
CA PHE A 190 5.49 -14.66 -0.69
C PHE A 190 4.21 -15.00 -1.47
N GLN A 191 3.47 -16.03 -1.05
CA GLN A 191 2.27 -16.48 -1.74
C GLN A 191 1.01 -15.69 -1.35
N HIS A 192 0.90 -15.27 -0.08
CA HIS A 192 -0.34 -14.75 0.48
C HIS A 192 -0.28 -13.27 0.85
N GLY A 193 0.89 -12.63 0.69
CA GLY A 193 1.05 -11.20 0.98
C GLY A 193 1.12 -10.90 2.48
N GLY A 194 0.95 -9.62 2.80
CA GLY A 194 1.11 -9.08 4.15
C GLY A 194 -0.15 -8.48 4.76
N LEU A 195 -1.35 -8.75 4.24
CA LEU A 195 -2.58 -8.24 4.86
C LEU A 195 -2.73 -8.79 6.28
N PRO A 196 -2.88 -7.91 7.30
CA PRO A 196 -2.83 -8.28 8.72
C PRO A 196 -3.72 -9.46 9.11
N GLU A 197 -4.96 -9.49 8.61
CA GLU A 197 -5.94 -10.52 8.93
C GLU A 197 -5.56 -11.91 8.41
N THR A 198 -4.65 -12.00 7.44
CA THR A 198 -4.22 -13.30 6.88
C THR A 198 -3.13 -13.99 7.71
N VAL A 199 -2.53 -13.27 8.66
CA VAL A 199 -1.49 -13.84 9.53
C VAL A 199 -2.06 -14.99 10.35
N GLY A 200 -1.47 -16.18 10.21
CA GLY A 200 -1.93 -17.38 10.91
C GLY A 200 -3.15 -18.06 10.32
N MET A 201 -3.77 -17.53 9.25
CA MET A 201 -4.88 -18.21 8.57
C MET A 201 -4.40 -19.48 7.84
N LYS A 202 -5.18 -20.55 7.95
CA LYS A 202 -4.90 -21.81 7.22
C LYS A 202 -5.22 -21.69 5.73
N GLU A 203 -6.27 -20.97 5.38
CA GLU A 203 -6.79 -20.82 4.02
C GLU A 203 -7.09 -19.35 3.71
N PRO A 204 -6.06 -18.50 3.52
CA PRO A 204 -6.26 -17.07 3.30
C PRO A 204 -6.91 -16.74 1.94
N ARG A 205 -6.86 -17.65 0.95
CA ARG A 205 -7.37 -17.42 -0.41
C ARG A 205 -8.87 -17.07 -0.43
N SER A 206 -9.70 -17.75 0.37
CA SER A 206 -11.14 -17.46 0.44
C SER A 206 -11.41 -16.08 1.02
N TRP A 207 -10.69 -15.71 2.06
CA TRP A 207 -10.77 -14.39 2.67
C TRP A 207 -10.33 -13.29 1.67
N MET A 208 -9.19 -13.49 0.98
CA MET A 208 -8.70 -12.60 -0.06
C MET A 208 -9.70 -12.41 -1.21
N SER A 209 -10.39 -13.48 -1.62
CA SER A 209 -11.42 -13.41 -2.65
C SER A 209 -12.62 -12.55 -2.20
N ASN A 210 -13.02 -12.65 -0.94
CA ASN A 210 -14.07 -11.82 -0.36
C ASN A 210 -13.63 -10.35 -0.27
N LEU A 211 -12.40 -10.09 0.18
CA LEU A 211 -11.83 -8.74 0.19
C LEU A 211 -11.79 -8.15 -1.22
N PHE A 212 -11.27 -8.90 -2.20
CA PHE A 212 -11.26 -8.45 -3.59
C PHE A 212 -12.67 -8.13 -4.09
N SER A 213 -13.67 -8.96 -3.75
CA SER A 213 -15.07 -8.70 -4.12
C SER A 213 -15.57 -7.39 -3.50
N LYS A 214 -15.24 -7.09 -2.25
CA LYS A 214 -15.58 -5.82 -1.58
C LYS A 214 -14.90 -4.63 -2.28
N ILE A 215 -13.62 -4.73 -2.62
CA ILE A 215 -12.89 -3.71 -3.38
C ILE A 215 -13.51 -3.53 -4.76
N PHE A 216 -13.77 -4.62 -5.48
CA PHE A 216 -14.29 -4.58 -6.84
C PHE A 216 -15.69 -3.97 -6.90
N PHE A 217 -16.64 -4.47 -6.14
CA PHE A 217 -18.02 -3.99 -6.20
C PHE A 217 -18.24 -2.69 -5.43
N GLY A 218 -17.67 -2.56 -4.24
CA GLY A 218 -17.84 -1.39 -3.37
C GLY A 218 -16.95 -0.22 -3.78
N ASP A 219 -15.65 -0.44 -3.80
CA ASP A 219 -14.70 0.66 -3.95
C ASP A 219 -14.47 1.05 -5.42
N LEU A 220 -14.65 0.12 -6.38
CA LEU A 220 -14.54 0.42 -7.82
C LEU A 220 -15.92 0.63 -8.45
N VAL A 221 -16.73 -0.42 -8.60
CA VAL A 221 -17.96 -0.36 -9.41
C VAL A 221 -18.98 0.62 -8.84
N ALA A 222 -19.32 0.53 -7.57
CA ALA A 222 -20.34 1.39 -6.96
C ALA A 222 -19.85 2.84 -6.82
N ARG A 223 -18.64 3.04 -6.31
CA ARG A 223 -18.08 4.39 -6.05
C ARG A 223 -17.92 5.21 -7.34
N TYR A 224 -17.37 4.61 -8.39
CA TYR A 224 -17.13 5.29 -9.68
C TYR A 224 -18.28 5.11 -10.70
N LYS A 225 -19.38 4.45 -10.28
CA LYS A 225 -20.56 4.19 -11.11
C LYS A 225 -20.20 3.51 -12.44
N ILE A 226 -19.28 2.54 -12.37
CA ILE A 226 -18.77 1.81 -13.55
C ILE A 226 -19.90 0.96 -14.13
N ARG A 227 -20.26 1.22 -15.40
CA ARG A 227 -21.31 0.48 -16.10
C ARG A 227 -20.82 -0.81 -16.76
N ASN A 228 -19.53 -0.89 -17.11
CA ASN A 228 -18.93 -2.04 -17.78
C ASN A 228 -17.99 -2.77 -16.83
N ASP A 229 -18.57 -3.40 -15.80
CA ASP A 229 -17.85 -4.18 -14.78
C ASP A 229 -17.15 -5.42 -15.36
N TYR A 230 -17.71 -6.00 -16.43
CA TYR A 230 -17.07 -7.10 -17.16
C TYR A 230 -15.73 -6.65 -17.76
N ALA A 231 -15.69 -5.50 -18.45
CA ALA A 231 -14.46 -4.98 -19.03
C ALA A 231 -13.42 -4.68 -17.92
N LEU A 232 -13.83 -4.09 -16.80
CA LEU A 232 -12.97 -3.86 -15.66
C LEU A 232 -12.38 -5.18 -15.11
N ARG A 233 -13.20 -6.22 -14.98
CA ARG A 233 -12.74 -7.53 -14.49
C ARG A 233 -11.72 -8.18 -15.42
N VAL A 234 -11.96 -8.13 -16.75
CA VAL A 234 -11.02 -8.62 -17.76
C VAL A 234 -9.72 -7.82 -17.72
N MET A 235 -9.82 -6.50 -17.54
CA MET A 235 -8.68 -5.60 -17.45
C MET A 235 -7.79 -5.93 -16.23
N ILE A 236 -8.38 -6.09 -15.05
CA ILE A 236 -7.65 -6.47 -13.82
C ILE A 236 -6.90 -7.79 -14.05
N ARG A 237 -7.59 -8.80 -14.60
CA ARG A 237 -6.97 -10.10 -14.91
C ARG A 237 -5.82 -9.96 -15.89
N LYS A 238 -5.99 -9.16 -16.97
CA LYS A 238 -4.92 -8.91 -17.94
C LYS A 238 -3.73 -8.19 -17.33
N MET A 239 -3.96 -7.23 -16.44
CA MET A 239 -2.88 -6.55 -15.72
C MET A 239 -2.12 -7.50 -14.80
N ALA A 240 -2.82 -8.39 -14.10
CA ALA A 240 -2.19 -9.43 -13.28
C ALA A 240 -1.27 -10.35 -14.09
N GLU A 241 -1.73 -10.83 -15.28
CA GLU A 241 -0.90 -11.63 -16.19
C GLU A 241 0.30 -10.88 -16.78
N SER A 242 0.29 -9.56 -16.73
CA SER A 242 1.31 -8.71 -17.36
C SER A 242 2.13 -7.91 -16.34
N VAL A 243 2.14 -8.28 -15.08
CA VAL A 243 2.84 -7.58 -13.99
C VAL A 243 4.29 -7.23 -14.34
N LYS A 244 5.00 -8.15 -14.99
CA LYS A 244 6.42 -7.98 -15.34
C LYS A 244 6.67 -7.11 -16.60
N GLN A 245 5.64 -6.67 -17.29
CA GLN A 245 5.77 -6.00 -18.60
C GLN A 245 5.07 -4.64 -18.62
N PRO A 246 5.67 -3.63 -19.28
CA PRO A 246 4.97 -2.39 -19.52
C PRO A 246 3.72 -2.60 -20.37
N LEU A 247 2.64 -1.94 -19.98
CA LEU A 247 1.35 -1.98 -20.66
C LEU A 247 0.89 -0.58 -21.04
N SER A 248 0.61 -0.36 -22.33
CA SER A 248 -0.03 0.87 -22.77
C SER A 248 -1.56 0.78 -22.66
N TYR A 249 -2.21 1.91 -22.42
CA TYR A 249 -3.67 2.01 -22.35
C TYR A 249 -4.35 1.49 -23.63
N SER A 250 -3.81 1.82 -24.81
CA SER A 250 -4.33 1.33 -26.08
C SER A 250 -4.22 -0.19 -26.22
N ARG A 251 -3.12 -0.80 -25.74
CA ARG A 251 -2.95 -2.25 -25.74
C ARG A 251 -3.96 -2.93 -24.81
N ILE A 252 -4.16 -2.38 -23.61
CA ILE A 252 -5.17 -2.87 -22.68
C ILE A 252 -6.56 -2.79 -23.31
N ALA A 253 -6.94 -1.62 -23.84
CA ALA A 253 -8.24 -1.40 -24.48
C ALA A 253 -8.48 -2.39 -25.62
N SER A 254 -7.47 -2.64 -26.48
CA SER A 254 -7.55 -3.59 -27.59
C SER A 254 -7.78 -5.03 -27.11
N ILE A 255 -7.01 -5.48 -26.11
CA ILE A 255 -7.14 -6.84 -25.55
C ILE A 255 -8.52 -7.03 -24.91
N VAL A 256 -8.97 -6.08 -24.08
CA VAL A 256 -10.29 -6.15 -23.46
C VAL A 256 -11.40 -6.16 -24.52
N SER A 257 -11.29 -5.30 -25.54
CA SER A 257 -12.28 -5.24 -26.62
C SER A 257 -12.37 -6.53 -27.44
N SER A 258 -11.26 -7.27 -27.59
CA SER A 258 -11.24 -8.56 -28.29
C SER A 258 -12.06 -9.65 -27.57
N THR A 259 -12.39 -9.47 -26.28
CA THR A 259 -13.24 -10.40 -25.51
C THR A 259 -14.74 -10.16 -25.67
N GLY A 260 -15.15 -9.27 -26.58
CA GLY A 260 -16.55 -9.06 -26.97
C GLY A 260 -17.23 -7.84 -26.32
N LYS A 261 -16.56 -7.13 -25.42
CA LYS A 261 -17.08 -5.87 -24.84
C LYS A 261 -16.13 -4.72 -25.16
N LYS A 262 -16.58 -3.78 -25.96
CA LYS A 262 -15.78 -2.59 -26.35
C LYS A 262 -15.36 -1.80 -25.12
N LEU A 263 -14.08 -1.45 -25.06
CA LEU A 263 -13.48 -0.52 -24.10
C LEU A 263 -12.67 0.52 -24.87
N SER A 264 -12.97 1.80 -24.66
CA SER A 264 -12.19 2.90 -25.24
C SER A 264 -10.88 3.11 -24.48
N THR A 265 -9.91 3.76 -25.10
CA THR A 265 -8.66 4.15 -24.44
C THR A 265 -8.93 5.11 -23.27
N ASP A 266 -9.87 6.06 -23.45
CA ASP A 266 -10.23 7.01 -22.39
C ASP A 266 -10.82 6.28 -21.17
N ALA A 267 -11.77 5.36 -21.38
CA ALA A 267 -12.30 4.54 -20.28
C ALA A 267 -11.23 3.65 -19.65
N THR A 268 -10.21 3.22 -20.40
CA THR A 268 -9.07 2.48 -19.86
C THR A 268 -8.24 3.35 -18.94
N ILE A 269 -7.96 4.60 -19.32
CA ILE A 269 -7.25 5.58 -18.49
C ILE A 269 -8.00 5.79 -17.17
N ASP A 270 -9.33 6.03 -17.26
CA ASP A 270 -10.17 6.19 -16.08
C ASP A 270 -10.12 4.97 -15.16
N TYR A 271 -10.25 3.76 -15.71
CA TYR A 271 -10.24 2.52 -14.91
C TYR A 271 -8.89 2.24 -14.26
N VAL A 272 -7.77 2.53 -14.95
CA VAL A 272 -6.42 2.46 -14.35
C VAL A 272 -6.31 3.45 -13.20
N GLY A 273 -6.78 4.69 -13.40
CA GLY A 273 -6.84 5.70 -12.35
C GLY A 273 -7.64 5.22 -11.14
N TYR A 274 -8.84 4.67 -11.35
CA TYR A 274 -9.68 4.16 -10.26
C TYR A 274 -9.04 2.98 -9.49
N MET A 275 -8.34 2.10 -10.21
CA MET A 275 -7.61 1.02 -9.56
C MET A 275 -6.42 1.51 -8.73
N ALA A 276 -5.70 2.53 -9.21
CA ALA A 276 -4.66 3.19 -8.43
C ALA A 276 -5.24 3.95 -7.22
N ASP A 277 -6.34 4.69 -7.42
CA ASP A 277 -7.06 5.41 -6.36
C ASP A 277 -7.56 4.48 -5.24
N THR A 278 -7.91 3.24 -5.56
CA THR A 278 -8.33 2.23 -4.56
C THR A 278 -7.17 1.43 -3.98
N TRP A 279 -5.94 1.80 -4.30
CA TRP A 279 -4.73 1.07 -3.87
C TRP A 279 -4.68 -0.39 -4.32
N LEU A 280 -5.43 -0.75 -5.38
CA LEU A 280 -5.36 -2.11 -5.91
C LEU A 280 -4.07 -2.33 -6.68
N ILE A 281 -3.60 -1.28 -7.39
CA ILE A 281 -2.37 -1.31 -8.19
C ILE A 281 -1.44 -0.14 -7.89
N LEU A 282 -0.15 -0.36 -8.12
CA LEU A 282 0.94 0.60 -8.02
C LEU A 282 1.54 0.80 -9.43
N PRO A 283 1.38 1.98 -10.04
CA PRO A 283 2.02 2.29 -11.32
C PRO A 283 3.51 2.60 -11.12
N TYR A 284 4.34 2.09 -12.03
CA TYR A 284 5.78 2.35 -12.12
C TYR A 284 6.12 2.95 -13.47
N GLU A 285 6.98 3.96 -13.49
CA GLU A 285 7.41 4.67 -14.68
C GLU A 285 8.76 4.20 -15.19
N ASN A 286 8.99 4.35 -16.51
CA ASN A 286 10.32 4.14 -17.07
C ASN A 286 11.21 5.36 -16.78
N LEU A 287 12.36 5.15 -16.14
CA LEU A 287 13.28 6.19 -15.69
C LEU A 287 13.62 7.21 -16.79
N PHE A 288 13.99 6.72 -17.99
CA PHE A 288 14.37 7.58 -19.14
C PHE A 288 13.27 7.65 -20.21
N GLY A 289 12.04 7.23 -19.90
CA GLY A 289 10.91 7.35 -20.80
C GLY A 289 10.62 8.84 -21.14
N LYS A 290 10.21 9.10 -22.37
CA LYS A 290 9.63 10.40 -22.72
C LYS A 290 8.35 10.61 -21.93
N LEU A 291 7.91 11.85 -21.76
CA LEU A 291 6.69 12.18 -21.03
C LEU A 291 5.50 11.34 -21.48
N GLN A 292 5.33 11.17 -22.79
CA GLN A 292 4.26 10.35 -23.35
C GLN A 292 4.36 8.89 -22.89
N ASP A 293 5.56 8.30 -22.86
CA ASP A 293 5.76 6.91 -22.43
C ASP A 293 5.55 6.78 -20.92
N LYS A 294 6.02 7.74 -20.14
CA LYS A 294 5.80 7.78 -18.69
C LYS A 294 4.33 7.83 -18.33
N GLU A 295 3.52 8.52 -19.12
CA GLU A 295 2.07 8.63 -18.89
C GLU A 295 1.27 7.44 -19.44
N SER A 296 1.70 6.83 -20.54
CA SER A 296 0.88 5.85 -21.26
C SER A 296 1.40 4.42 -21.29
N ASN A 297 2.63 4.17 -20.84
CA ASN A 297 3.29 2.84 -20.91
C ASN A 297 4.04 2.54 -19.60
N ARG A 298 3.29 2.07 -18.61
CA ARG A 298 3.78 1.81 -17.25
C ARG A 298 3.80 0.32 -16.93
N LYS A 299 4.64 -0.11 -15.98
CA LYS A 299 4.45 -1.38 -15.28
C LYS A 299 3.42 -1.16 -14.16
N TYR A 300 2.61 -2.18 -13.88
CA TYR A 300 1.57 -2.12 -12.84
C TYR A 300 1.71 -3.31 -11.91
N TYR A 301 1.99 -3.04 -10.66
CA TYR A 301 2.10 -4.04 -9.61
C TYR A 301 0.87 -4.00 -8.71
N PHE A 302 0.53 -5.13 -8.09
CA PHE A 302 -0.54 -5.18 -7.10
C PHE A 302 -0.01 -4.82 -5.72
N THR A 303 -0.80 -4.14 -4.91
CA THR A 303 -0.38 -3.68 -3.57
C THR A 303 -0.16 -4.83 -2.58
N ASP A 304 -0.64 -6.03 -2.89
CA ASP A 304 -0.46 -7.24 -2.09
C ASP A 304 -0.33 -8.48 -2.96
N ASN A 305 0.62 -9.37 -2.62
CA ASN A 305 0.85 -10.61 -3.37
C ASN A 305 -0.34 -11.57 -3.31
N GLY A 306 -1.06 -11.63 -2.18
CA GLY A 306 -2.23 -12.50 -2.06
C GLY A 306 -3.36 -12.07 -2.99
N LEU A 307 -3.53 -10.76 -3.21
CA LEU A 307 -4.49 -10.25 -4.20
C LEU A 307 -4.05 -10.59 -5.63
N LEU A 308 -2.77 -10.42 -5.97
CA LEU A 308 -2.24 -10.82 -7.30
C LEU A 308 -2.41 -12.32 -7.54
N HIS A 309 -2.13 -13.15 -6.55
CA HIS A 309 -2.20 -14.61 -6.64
C HIS A 309 -3.62 -15.14 -6.91
N LEU A 310 -4.67 -14.34 -6.66
CA LEU A 310 -6.05 -14.72 -7.01
C LEU A 310 -6.24 -14.93 -8.52
N PHE A 311 -5.44 -14.25 -9.35
CA PHE A 311 -5.60 -14.19 -10.81
C PHE A 311 -4.66 -15.08 -11.59
N LEU A 312 -3.63 -15.63 -10.94
CA LEU A 312 -2.55 -16.36 -11.61
C LEU A 312 -2.59 -17.86 -11.25
N VAL A 313 -2.26 -18.70 -12.25
CA VAL A 313 -2.09 -20.15 -12.08
C VAL A 313 -0.62 -20.48 -11.84
N ASP A 314 0.28 -19.97 -12.71
CA ASP A 314 1.71 -20.02 -12.56
C ASP A 314 2.20 -18.63 -12.14
N ALA A 315 2.32 -18.44 -10.82
CA ALA A 315 2.44 -17.11 -10.24
C ALA A 315 3.88 -16.76 -9.83
N ASP A 316 4.76 -17.72 -9.64
CA ASP A 316 5.99 -17.57 -8.86
C ASP A 316 6.88 -16.41 -9.33
N THR A 317 7.17 -16.31 -10.62
CA THR A 317 8.02 -15.22 -11.13
C THR A 317 7.32 -13.84 -11.04
N SER A 318 5.99 -13.79 -11.21
CA SER A 318 5.22 -12.56 -11.08
C SER A 318 5.08 -12.12 -9.64
N LEU A 319 4.89 -13.06 -8.71
CA LEU A 319 4.85 -12.77 -7.28
C LEU A 319 6.20 -12.27 -6.76
N LEU A 320 7.32 -12.80 -7.29
CA LEU A 320 8.65 -12.37 -6.89
C LEU A 320 8.92 -10.91 -7.27
N GLU A 321 8.61 -10.51 -8.49
CA GLU A 321 8.80 -9.14 -8.93
C GLU A 321 7.80 -8.20 -8.22
N ASN A 322 6.55 -8.65 -8.02
CA ASN A 322 5.53 -7.84 -7.35
C ASN A 322 5.88 -7.53 -5.88
N ILE A 323 6.39 -8.49 -5.12
CA ILE A 323 6.75 -8.27 -3.70
C ILE A 323 7.95 -7.33 -3.57
N VAL A 324 8.90 -7.39 -4.51
CA VAL A 324 10.01 -6.43 -4.60
C VAL A 324 9.47 -5.03 -4.90
N ALA A 325 8.55 -4.90 -5.86
CA ALA A 325 7.90 -3.62 -6.16
C ALA A 325 7.19 -3.02 -4.93
N ILE A 326 6.37 -3.80 -4.22
CA ILE A 326 5.68 -3.33 -3.01
C ILE A 326 6.68 -2.81 -1.97
N THR A 327 7.76 -3.56 -1.75
CA THR A 327 8.79 -3.20 -0.76
C THR A 327 9.50 -1.91 -1.13
N LEU A 328 9.89 -1.75 -2.40
CA LEU A 328 10.55 -0.53 -2.88
C LEU A 328 9.59 0.67 -2.86
N ARG A 329 8.33 0.50 -3.26
CA ARG A 329 7.34 1.57 -3.20
C ARG A 329 7.09 2.04 -1.76
N ARG A 330 7.02 1.12 -0.79
CA ARG A 330 6.89 1.46 0.63
C ARG A 330 8.05 2.31 1.12
N LYS A 331 9.29 1.96 0.72
CA LYS A 331 10.51 2.60 1.22
C LYS A 331 10.84 3.91 0.51
N TYR A 332 10.64 3.97 -0.80
CA TYR A 332 11.12 5.06 -1.65
C TYR A 332 9.98 5.83 -2.36
N GLY A 333 8.73 5.45 -2.13
CA GLY A 333 7.59 6.12 -2.77
C GLY A 333 7.70 6.11 -4.30
N ASP A 334 7.41 7.26 -4.90
CA ASP A 334 7.52 7.47 -6.35
C ASP A 334 8.96 7.60 -6.87
N GLY A 335 9.97 7.54 -6.00
CA GLY A 335 11.40 7.52 -6.36
C GLY A 335 11.89 6.19 -6.93
N SER A 336 11.00 5.21 -7.11
CA SER A 336 11.28 3.88 -7.69
C SER A 336 10.79 3.81 -9.14
N TYR A 337 11.67 3.42 -10.04
CA TYR A 337 11.42 3.36 -11.48
C TYR A 337 11.80 1.97 -12.02
N PHE A 338 11.34 1.62 -13.23
CA PHE A 338 12.00 0.59 -14.04
C PHE A 338 12.80 1.26 -15.17
N TRP A 339 13.72 0.53 -15.76
CA TRP A 339 14.43 0.96 -16.96
C TRP A 339 14.24 -0.07 -18.08
N ASN A 340 13.73 0.41 -19.19
CA ASN A 340 13.60 -0.41 -20.40
C ASN A 340 14.13 0.39 -21.59
N SER A 341 15.03 -0.23 -22.32
CA SER A 341 15.62 0.29 -23.56
C SER A 341 15.52 -0.77 -24.67
N ARG A 342 15.97 -0.45 -25.88
CA ARG A 342 15.91 -1.40 -27.02
C ARG A 342 16.66 -2.73 -26.75
N ASN A 343 17.71 -2.71 -25.95
CA ASN A 343 18.64 -3.85 -25.81
C ASN A 343 18.90 -4.26 -24.36
N ALA A 344 18.20 -3.68 -23.39
CA ALA A 344 18.38 -4.01 -21.97
C ALA A 344 17.16 -3.54 -21.16
N GLU A 345 16.91 -4.27 -20.09
CA GLU A 345 15.89 -3.95 -19.09
C GLU A 345 16.49 -4.09 -17.69
N VAL A 346 16.09 -3.23 -16.77
CA VAL A 346 16.31 -3.38 -15.33
C VAL A 346 14.97 -3.17 -14.62
N ASP A 347 14.62 -4.13 -13.77
CA ASP A 347 13.30 -4.18 -13.16
C ASP A 347 13.06 -3.01 -12.23
N PHE A 348 14.06 -2.62 -11.43
CA PHE A 348 13.94 -1.49 -10.52
C PHE A 348 15.23 -0.67 -10.47
N VAL A 349 15.05 0.66 -10.48
CA VAL A 349 16.12 1.65 -10.34
C VAL A 349 15.68 2.69 -9.33
N ILE A 350 16.53 2.94 -8.35
CA ILE A 350 16.34 3.99 -7.35
C ILE A 350 17.48 4.99 -7.48
N PRO A 351 17.33 6.04 -8.30
CA PRO A 351 18.43 6.96 -8.65
C PRO A 351 19.03 7.69 -7.45
N GLU A 352 18.22 8.06 -6.47
CA GLU A 352 18.67 8.79 -5.27
C GLU A 352 19.57 7.92 -4.38
N GLU A 353 19.37 6.59 -4.40
CA GLU A 353 20.18 5.62 -3.67
C GLU A 353 21.31 5.01 -4.54
N GLU A 354 21.41 5.43 -5.80
CA GLU A 354 22.36 4.86 -6.76
C GLU A 354 22.28 3.33 -6.83
N LEU A 355 21.03 2.79 -6.74
CA LEU A 355 20.70 1.39 -6.61
C LEU A 355 19.97 0.87 -7.84
N ALA A 356 20.39 -0.30 -8.34
CA ALA A 356 19.73 -1.03 -9.41
C ALA A 356 19.44 -2.47 -8.98
N ILE A 357 18.22 -2.95 -9.26
CA ILE A 357 17.77 -4.28 -8.85
C ILE A 357 17.14 -5.02 -10.04
N GLN A 358 17.61 -6.24 -10.28
CA GLN A 358 16.95 -7.23 -11.11
C GLN A 358 16.25 -8.27 -10.24
N VAL A 359 15.23 -8.92 -10.79
CA VAL A 359 14.47 -9.94 -10.09
C VAL A 359 14.42 -11.20 -10.96
N SER A 360 15.04 -12.27 -10.49
CA SER A 360 15.04 -13.55 -11.19
C SER A 360 14.74 -14.69 -10.22
N TYR A 361 13.84 -15.59 -10.61
CA TYR A 361 13.49 -16.71 -9.73
C TYR A 361 14.70 -17.63 -9.47
N SER A 362 15.54 -17.83 -10.50
CA SER A 362 16.81 -18.57 -10.41
C SER A 362 17.81 -17.97 -11.40
N MET A 363 19.07 -18.02 -11.02
CA MET A 363 20.24 -17.65 -11.84
C MET A 363 21.00 -18.86 -12.40
N ALA A 364 20.50 -20.08 -12.21
CA ALA A 364 21.17 -21.31 -12.62
C ALA A 364 21.28 -21.46 -14.14
N ASP A 365 20.34 -20.87 -14.92
CA ASP A 365 20.41 -20.88 -16.38
C ASP A 365 21.41 -19.83 -16.90
N PRO A 366 22.43 -20.20 -17.72
CA PRO A 366 23.46 -19.27 -18.18
C PRO A 366 22.96 -18.10 -19.02
N ASP A 367 21.88 -18.28 -19.79
CA ASP A 367 21.31 -17.20 -20.60
C ASP A 367 20.52 -16.21 -19.73
N THR A 368 19.80 -16.70 -18.73
CA THR A 368 19.18 -15.88 -17.69
C THR A 368 20.24 -15.10 -16.91
N PHE A 369 21.27 -15.80 -16.42
CA PHE A 369 22.37 -15.16 -15.71
C PHE A 369 23.00 -14.01 -16.52
N ARG A 370 23.31 -14.27 -17.80
CA ARG A 370 23.87 -13.26 -18.68
C ARG A 370 22.94 -12.07 -18.87
N ARG A 371 21.67 -12.32 -19.15
CA ARG A 371 20.66 -11.28 -19.39
C ARG A 371 20.52 -10.34 -18.19
N GLU A 372 20.37 -10.90 -16.98
CA GLU A 372 20.15 -10.11 -15.77
C GLU A 372 21.40 -9.31 -15.38
N THR A 373 22.58 -9.91 -15.46
CA THR A 373 23.84 -9.20 -15.15
C THR A 373 24.19 -8.15 -16.20
N ASP A 374 24.01 -8.44 -17.49
CA ASP A 374 24.27 -7.48 -18.58
C ASP A 374 23.31 -6.27 -18.52
N GLY A 375 22.08 -6.48 -18.08
CA GLY A 375 21.11 -5.40 -17.87
C GLY A 375 21.62 -4.36 -16.86
N LEU A 376 22.07 -4.82 -15.69
CA LEU A 376 22.64 -3.97 -14.64
C LEU A 376 23.92 -3.25 -15.09
N ILE A 377 24.83 -3.96 -15.76
CA ILE A 377 26.09 -3.38 -16.28
C ILE A 377 25.78 -2.32 -17.35
N LYS A 378 24.84 -2.57 -18.25
CA LYS A 378 24.46 -1.57 -19.27
C LYS A 378 23.82 -0.32 -18.63
N LEU A 379 23.00 -0.49 -17.60
CA LEU A 379 22.43 0.66 -16.87
C LEU A 379 23.56 1.52 -16.27
N SER A 380 24.57 0.91 -15.66
CA SER A 380 25.68 1.67 -15.04
C SER A 380 26.48 2.51 -16.01
N SER A 381 26.40 2.25 -17.31
CA SER A 381 27.03 3.10 -18.34
C SER A 381 26.28 4.40 -18.63
N VAL A 382 25.00 4.52 -18.23
CA VAL A 382 24.12 5.66 -18.50
C VAL A 382 23.58 6.32 -17.23
N GLN A 383 23.63 5.63 -16.09
CA GLN A 383 23.19 6.08 -14.79
C GLN A 383 24.25 5.75 -13.74
N ASN A 384 24.46 6.65 -12.78
CA ASN A 384 25.34 6.33 -11.65
C ASN A 384 24.67 5.27 -10.76
N VAL A 385 25.32 4.09 -10.68
CA VAL A 385 24.88 2.95 -9.89
C VAL A 385 26.04 2.46 -9.05
N LYS A 386 25.91 2.54 -7.73
CA LYS A 386 26.93 2.04 -6.78
C LYS A 386 26.64 0.64 -6.29
N ARG A 387 25.36 0.27 -6.22
CA ARG A 387 24.96 -1.05 -5.75
C ARG A 387 24.07 -1.73 -6.77
N MET A 388 24.44 -2.95 -7.14
CA MET A 388 23.72 -3.80 -8.08
C MET A 388 23.29 -5.09 -7.38
N ILE A 389 22.00 -5.39 -7.43
CA ILE A 389 21.41 -6.56 -6.76
C ILE A 389 20.61 -7.37 -7.78
N VAL A 390 20.72 -8.70 -7.69
CA VAL A 390 19.74 -9.62 -8.25
C VAL A 390 19.00 -10.29 -7.09
N VAL A 391 17.72 -10.00 -6.94
CA VAL A 391 16.88 -10.68 -5.96
C VAL A 391 16.42 -12.00 -6.54
N THR A 392 16.76 -13.09 -5.88
CA THR A 392 16.37 -14.45 -6.27
C THR A 392 15.38 -15.05 -5.29
N LYS A 393 14.79 -16.19 -5.64
CA LYS A 393 13.93 -16.88 -4.68
C LYS A 393 14.75 -17.37 -3.47
N ASP A 394 15.85 -18.11 -3.72
CA ASP A 394 16.61 -18.80 -2.67
C ASP A 394 18.13 -18.79 -2.87
N GLU A 395 18.66 -18.26 -4.00
CA GLU A 395 20.08 -18.28 -4.32
C GLU A 395 20.82 -17.08 -3.72
N GLU A 396 22.10 -17.32 -3.34
CA GLU A 396 22.99 -16.32 -2.75
C GLU A 396 24.37 -16.44 -3.34
N ASP A 397 24.91 -15.36 -3.91
CA ASP A 397 26.26 -15.30 -4.48
C ASP A 397 26.74 -13.82 -4.61
N ILE A 398 28.00 -13.64 -4.92
CA ILE A 398 28.60 -12.35 -5.30
C ILE A 398 29.35 -12.56 -6.61
N VAL A 399 28.98 -11.79 -7.61
CA VAL A 399 29.53 -11.87 -8.96
C VAL A 399 30.33 -10.62 -9.28
N GLU A 400 31.58 -10.81 -9.72
CA GLU A 400 32.42 -9.74 -10.29
C GLU A 400 32.43 -9.90 -11.81
N LYS A 401 31.89 -8.92 -12.53
CA LYS A 401 31.80 -8.94 -14.00
C LYS A 401 32.00 -7.56 -14.58
N ASP A 402 32.89 -7.40 -15.55
CA ASP A 402 33.23 -6.17 -16.25
C ASP A 402 33.54 -4.99 -15.27
N GLY A 403 34.19 -5.31 -14.14
CA GLY A 403 34.52 -4.34 -13.10
C GLY A 403 33.36 -3.93 -12.19
N CYS A 404 32.18 -4.53 -12.36
CA CYS A 404 31.02 -4.33 -11.52
C CYS A 404 30.85 -5.48 -10.54
N ARG A 405 30.51 -5.14 -9.29
CA ARG A 405 30.12 -6.10 -8.26
C ARG A 405 28.60 -6.21 -8.22
N ILE A 406 28.08 -7.41 -8.39
CA ILE A 406 26.65 -7.73 -8.37
C ILE A 406 26.39 -8.70 -7.22
N GLU A 407 25.47 -8.33 -6.32
CA GLU A 407 25.04 -9.15 -5.19
C GLU A 407 23.82 -9.97 -5.60
N ILE A 408 23.86 -11.29 -5.47
CA ILE A 408 22.72 -12.19 -5.63
C ILE A 408 22.20 -12.48 -4.22
N ILE A 409 20.98 -12.05 -3.92
CA ILE A 409 20.42 -12.09 -2.56
C ILE A 409 19.09 -12.85 -2.57
N PRO A 410 18.90 -13.89 -1.72
CA PRO A 410 17.62 -14.56 -1.60
C PRO A 410 16.55 -13.65 -1.01
N LEU A 411 15.32 -13.77 -1.51
CA LEU A 411 14.19 -12.89 -1.19
C LEU A 411 14.03 -12.63 0.31
N TRP A 412 14.06 -13.69 1.12
CA TRP A 412 13.81 -13.53 2.56
C TRP A 412 14.86 -12.67 3.26
N LYS A 413 16.13 -12.72 2.85
CA LYS A 413 17.19 -11.84 3.37
C LYS A 413 16.99 -10.42 2.89
N TRP A 414 16.73 -10.27 1.58
CA TRP A 414 16.50 -8.96 0.98
C TRP A 414 15.32 -8.22 1.63
N LEU A 415 14.20 -8.93 1.90
CA LEU A 415 13.03 -8.35 2.59
C LEU A 415 13.28 -7.91 4.03
N LEU A 416 14.32 -8.42 4.69
CA LEU A 416 14.73 -8.01 6.04
C LEU A 416 15.74 -6.86 6.03
N GLU A 417 16.37 -6.60 4.89
CA GLU A 417 17.29 -5.48 4.68
C GLU A 417 16.52 -4.22 4.26
N PHE A 418 15.46 -4.38 3.48
CA PHE A 418 14.70 -3.31 2.86
C PHE A 418 13.37 -3.07 3.56
#